data_97ecacd7be73677cf327e7aedf2e9bba
#
_entry.id   97ecacd7be73677cf327e7aedf2e9bba
#
_cell.length_a   1.000
_cell.length_b   1.000
_cell.length_c   1.000
_cell.angle_alpha   90.00
_cell.angle_beta   90.00
_cell.angle_gamma   90.00
#
_symmetry.space_group_name_H-M   'P 1'
#
loop_
_entity.id
_entity.type
_entity.pdbx_description
1 polymer ?
#
loop_
_entity_poly.entity_id
_entity_poly.type
_entity_poly.pdbx_seq_one_letter_code
_entity_poly.pdbx_strand_id
1 'polypeptide(L)'
;AKRMDNLFNYSVCGSPFGAGQHGRSVVDRVQLDGIFKPYSDALFRAFKAADQFKPGLVIYNAGCDPHVGDPLGSVGLTQTMIRLRDKMVFDHFKKAGIPVLWALAGGYNRDMNFLVGLHLEAFRAAQDVWR
;
A
#
# COMPACT_ATOMS: atom_id res chain seq x y z
N ALA A 1 20.34 13.45 -13.99
CA ALA A 1 18.93 13.04 -14.10
C ALA A 1 18.05 14.26 -13.80
N LYS A 2 17.07 14.54 -14.69
CA LYS A 2 16.13 15.65 -14.49
C LYS A 2 15.28 15.30 -13.27
N ARG A 3 15.28 16.13 -12.25
CA ARG A 3 14.48 15.96 -11.06
C ARG A 3 12.99 16.07 -11.45
N MET A 4 12.23 15.01 -11.22
CA MET A 4 10.78 15.01 -11.46
C MET A 4 10.10 15.63 -10.24
N ASP A 5 9.92 16.95 -10.24
CA ASP A 5 9.32 17.67 -9.10
C ASP A 5 7.80 17.41 -8.95
N ASN A 6 7.19 16.80 -9.97
CA ASN A 6 5.78 16.41 -10.02
C ASN A 6 5.53 14.94 -9.61
N LEU A 7 6.55 14.23 -9.14
CA LEU A 7 6.44 12.87 -8.64
C LEU A 7 6.81 12.79 -7.16
N PHE A 8 5.93 12.19 -6.37
CA PHE A 8 6.17 11.85 -4.97
C PHE A 8 5.95 10.36 -4.76
N ASN A 9 6.89 9.67 -4.11
CA ASN A 9 6.78 8.27 -3.77
C ASN A 9 6.78 8.07 -2.26
N TYR A 10 5.85 7.25 -1.77
CA TYR A 10 5.78 6.84 -0.37
C TYR A 10 5.68 5.32 -0.29
N SER A 11 6.63 4.68 0.37
CA SER A 11 6.69 3.24 0.55
C SER A 11 6.50 2.88 2.02
N VAL A 12 5.51 2.03 2.30
CA VAL A 12 5.34 1.37 3.60
C VAL A 12 5.80 -0.07 3.44
N CYS A 13 6.89 -0.45 4.09
CA CYS A 13 7.53 -1.76 3.89
C CYS A 13 8.15 -2.30 5.18
N GLY A 14 8.38 -3.59 5.24
CA GLY A 14 9.09 -4.23 6.34
C GLY A 14 10.62 -4.14 6.16
N SER A 15 11.10 -4.39 4.95
CA SER A 15 12.51 -4.27 4.59
C SER A 15 12.67 -3.43 3.32
N PRO A 16 13.63 -2.50 3.25
CA PRO A 16 13.81 -1.61 2.10
C PRO A 16 14.58 -2.30 0.98
N PHE A 17 14.01 -3.33 0.37
CA PHE A 17 14.57 -3.91 -0.85
C PHE A 17 14.48 -2.88 -1.99
N GLY A 18 15.63 -2.34 -2.41
CA GLY A 18 15.72 -1.51 -3.60
C GLY A 18 15.02 -0.15 -3.52
N ALA A 19 14.57 0.29 -2.35
CA ALA A 19 14.03 1.62 -2.17
C ALA A 19 15.16 2.66 -2.28
N GLY A 20 15.61 2.90 -3.49
CA GLY A 20 16.51 3.99 -3.78
C GLY A 20 15.83 5.31 -3.46
N GLN A 21 16.46 6.14 -2.64
CA GLN A 21 16.01 7.50 -2.39
C GLN A 21 16.31 8.35 -3.64
N HIS A 22 15.41 8.30 -4.61
CA HIS A 22 15.45 9.15 -5.79
C HIS A 22 14.36 10.21 -5.70
N GLY A 23 14.75 11.46 -5.57
CA GLY A 23 13.84 12.59 -5.55
C GLY A 23 13.05 12.72 -4.25
N ARG A 24 11.76 12.95 -4.34
CA ARG A 24 10.83 13.06 -3.20
C ARG A 24 10.30 11.68 -2.81
N SER A 25 11.14 10.83 -2.23
CA SER A 25 10.77 9.49 -1.78
C SER A 25 10.84 9.39 -0.27
N VAL A 26 9.84 8.81 0.34
CA VAL A 26 9.79 8.46 1.77
C VAL A 26 9.66 6.95 1.90
N VAL A 27 10.45 6.37 2.80
CA VAL A 27 10.38 4.96 3.17
C VAL A 27 10.03 4.84 4.64
N ASP A 28 8.87 4.29 4.93
CA ASP A 28 8.37 4.05 6.28
C ASP A 28 8.43 2.55 6.59
N ARG A 29 9.22 2.18 7.59
CA ARG A 29 9.43 0.77 7.95
C ARG A 29 8.48 0.35 9.03
N VAL A 30 7.81 -0.77 8.82
CA VAL A 30 6.84 -1.33 9.74
C VAL A 30 7.07 -2.82 9.93
N GLN A 31 7.07 -3.27 11.19
CA GLN A 31 6.93 -4.68 11.57
C GLN A 31 5.73 -4.81 12.50
N LEU A 32 4.98 -5.90 12.37
CA LEU A 32 3.78 -6.13 13.16
C LEU A 32 3.96 -7.33 14.09
N ASP A 33 3.51 -7.15 15.32
CA ASP A 33 3.36 -8.21 16.33
C ASP A 33 1.88 -8.65 16.41
N GLY A 34 1.25 -8.89 15.25
CA GLY A 34 -0.17 -9.23 15.16
C GLY A 34 -1.13 -8.04 15.31
N ILE A 35 -0.63 -6.84 15.58
CA ILE A 35 -1.43 -5.62 15.77
C ILE A 35 -1.32 -4.73 14.52
N PHE A 36 -2.47 -4.35 13.95
CA PHE A 36 -2.52 -3.53 12.73
C PHE A 36 -2.10 -2.06 12.95
N LYS A 37 -2.15 -1.57 14.18
CA LYS A 37 -1.94 -0.15 14.48
C LYS A 37 -0.65 0.45 13.93
N PRO A 38 0.55 -0.16 14.05
CA PRO A 38 1.76 0.42 13.48
C PRO A 38 1.67 0.64 11.97
N TYR A 39 1.00 -0.27 11.25
CA TYR A 39 0.80 -0.14 9.80
C TYR A 39 -0.20 0.97 9.46
N SER A 40 -1.32 1.04 10.18
CA SER A 40 -2.29 2.12 9.98
C SER A 40 -1.70 3.50 10.29
N ASP A 41 -0.86 3.62 11.31
CA ASP A 41 -0.15 4.87 11.62
C ASP A 41 0.79 5.28 10.47
N ALA A 42 1.48 4.31 9.84
CA ALA A 42 2.29 4.55 8.65
C ALA A 42 1.43 5.01 7.46
N LEU A 43 0.24 4.41 7.25
CA LEU A 43 -0.70 4.87 6.23
C LEU A 43 -1.16 6.31 6.49
N PHE A 44 -1.49 6.67 7.72
CA PHE A 44 -1.87 8.05 8.06
C PHE A 44 -0.75 9.05 7.80
N ARG A 45 0.51 8.67 8.06
CA ARG A 45 1.65 9.51 7.67
C ARG A 45 1.77 9.65 6.15
N ALA A 46 1.54 8.56 5.40
CA ALA A 46 1.53 8.58 3.94
C ALA A 46 0.41 9.48 3.39
N PHE A 47 -0.80 9.39 3.95
CA PHE A 47 -1.94 10.25 3.57
C PHE A 47 -1.63 11.72 3.82
N LYS A 48 -1.14 12.05 5.01
CA LYS A 48 -0.74 13.42 5.34
C LYS A 48 0.32 13.96 4.36
N ALA A 49 1.30 13.16 3.99
CA ALA A 49 2.33 13.55 3.03
C ALA A 49 1.74 13.73 1.62
N ALA A 50 0.83 12.85 1.19
CA ALA A 50 0.12 12.97 -0.08
C ALA A 50 -0.76 14.22 -0.12
N ASP A 51 -1.50 14.53 0.95
CA ASP A 51 -2.34 15.72 1.06
C ASP A 51 -1.51 17.01 0.95
N GLN A 52 -0.29 17.03 1.50
CA GLN A 52 0.64 18.14 1.36
C GLN A 52 1.19 18.27 -0.07
N PHE A 53 1.42 17.15 -0.74
CA PHE A 53 1.90 17.11 -2.12
C PHE A 53 0.81 17.52 -3.13
N LYS A 54 -0.48 17.28 -2.80
CA LYS A 54 -1.66 17.56 -3.63
C LYS A 54 -1.60 16.88 -4.99
N PRO A 55 -1.55 15.54 -5.05
CA PRO A 55 -1.45 14.81 -6.32
C PRO A 55 -2.74 14.96 -7.15
N GLY A 56 -2.62 15.05 -8.48
CA GLY A 56 -3.74 14.93 -9.39
C GLY A 56 -4.15 13.50 -9.70
N LEU A 57 -3.28 12.53 -9.40
CA LEU A 57 -3.48 11.10 -9.58
C LEU A 57 -2.64 10.35 -8.55
N VAL A 58 -3.20 9.29 -7.97
CA VAL A 58 -2.48 8.34 -7.13
C VAL A 58 -2.30 7.03 -7.89
N ILE A 59 -1.07 6.52 -7.93
CA ILE A 59 -0.77 5.15 -8.35
C ILE A 59 -0.49 4.33 -7.11
N TYR A 60 -1.36 3.36 -6.84
CA TYR A 60 -1.29 2.53 -5.65
C TYR A 60 -0.86 1.10 -5.99
N ASN A 61 0.32 0.70 -5.53
CA ASN A 61 0.77 -0.69 -5.61
C ASN A 61 0.12 -1.51 -4.48
N ALA A 62 -0.95 -2.23 -4.81
CA ALA A 62 -1.69 -3.08 -3.89
C ALA A 62 -1.05 -4.47 -3.75
N GLY A 63 0.23 -4.51 -3.37
CA GLY A 63 0.99 -5.76 -3.23
C GLY A 63 0.49 -6.65 -2.10
N CYS A 64 0.61 -7.96 -2.27
CA CYS A 64 0.24 -8.97 -1.27
C CYS A 64 1.43 -9.53 -0.49
N ASP A 65 2.65 -9.17 -0.86
CA ASP A 65 3.88 -9.54 -0.15
C ASP A 65 3.97 -9.09 1.32
N PRO A 66 3.25 -8.05 1.80
CA PRO A 66 3.18 -7.78 3.24
C PRO A 66 2.45 -8.85 4.06
N HIS A 67 1.82 -9.85 3.44
CA HIS A 67 1.10 -10.92 4.14
C HIS A 67 2.03 -11.79 4.99
N VAL A 68 1.56 -12.21 6.17
CA VAL A 68 2.30 -13.04 7.12
C VAL A 68 2.77 -14.39 6.54
N GLY A 69 2.06 -14.94 5.56
CA GLY A 69 2.40 -16.19 4.86
C GLY A 69 3.20 -15.99 3.58
N ASP A 70 3.68 -14.78 3.29
CA ASP A 70 4.52 -14.55 2.11
C ASP A 70 6.00 -14.87 2.43
N PRO A 71 6.69 -15.66 1.58
CA PRO A 71 8.07 -16.06 1.85
C PRO A 71 9.10 -14.93 1.74
N LEU A 72 8.76 -13.83 1.06
CA LEU A 72 9.60 -12.63 0.94
C LEU A 72 9.05 -11.45 1.75
N GLY A 73 7.85 -11.62 2.32
CA GLY A 73 7.19 -10.61 3.13
C GLY A 73 7.82 -10.47 4.51
N SER A 74 7.90 -9.26 5.01
CA SER A 74 8.51 -8.96 6.30
C SER A 74 7.64 -8.04 7.18
N VAL A 75 6.40 -7.80 6.80
CA VAL A 75 5.48 -6.92 7.56
C VAL A 75 4.60 -7.71 8.52
N GLY A 76 3.92 -8.77 8.07
CA GLY A 76 3.09 -9.64 8.89
C GLY A 76 1.59 -9.30 8.87
N LEU A 77 1.05 -8.77 7.76
CA LEU A 77 -0.39 -8.53 7.62
C LEU A 77 -1.16 -9.84 7.46
N THR A 78 -2.31 -9.94 8.09
CA THR A 78 -3.32 -10.96 7.77
C THR A 78 -4.11 -10.57 6.52
N GLN A 79 -4.86 -11.51 5.93
CA GLN A 79 -5.75 -11.23 4.80
C GLN A 79 -6.75 -10.11 5.11
N THR A 80 -7.35 -10.12 6.29
CA THR A 80 -8.26 -9.06 6.75
C THR A 80 -7.56 -7.70 6.84
N MET A 81 -6.32 -7.67 7.31
CA MET A 81 -5.52 -6.43 7.40
C MET A 81 -5.15 -5.90 6.00
N ILE A 82 -4.90 -6.78 5.03
CA ILE A 82 -4.69 -6.40 3.61
C ILE A 82 -5.94 -5.69 3.08
N ARG A 83 -7.14 -6.28 3.25
CA ARG A 83 -8.38 -5.63 2.84
C ARG A 83 -8.61 -4.29 3.54
N LEU A 84 -8.33 -4.22 4.84
CA LEU A 84 -8.47 -2.97 5.61
C LEU A 84 -7.51 -1.90 5.10
N ARG A 85 -6.25 -2.25 4.82
CA ARG A 85 -5.26 -1.38 4.18
C ARG A 85 -5.80 -0.78 2.89
N ASP A 86 -6.26 -1.64 1.98
CA ASP A 86 -6.74 -1.23 0.66
C ASP A 86 -7.97 -0.33 0.78
N LYS A 87 -8.90 -0.69 1.68
CA LYS A 87 -10.08 0.11 1.97
C LYS A 87 -9.70 1.50 2.51
N MET A 88 -8.72 1.60 3.40
CA MET A 88 -8.24 2.89 3.93
C MET A 88 -7.66 3.76 2.83
N VAL A 89 -6.86 3.19 1.92
CA VAL A 89 -6.27 3.92 0.79
C VAL A 89 -7.38 4.45 -0.14
N PHE A 90 -8.29 3.58 -0.56
CA PHE A 90 -9.36 3.96 -1.47
C PHE A 90 -10.31 4.99 -0.87
N ASP A 91 -10.70 4.81 0.40
CA ASP A 91 -11.60 5.72 1.10
C ASP A 91 -10.99 7.12 1.28
N HIS A 92 -9.70 7.20 1.63
CA HIS A 92 -8.99 8.46 1.78
C HIS A 92 -9.00 9.27 0.48
N PHE A 93 -8.55 8.67 -0.61
CA PHE A 93 -8.44 9.40 -1.88
C PHE A 93 -9.79 9.63 -2.57
N LYS A 94 -10.77 8.74 -2.39
CA LYS A 94 -12.15 9.03 -2.80
C LYS A 94 -12.70 10.27 -2.11
N LYS A 95 -12.54 10.38 -0.78
CA LYS A 95 -12.97 11.57 -0.01
C LYS A 95 -12.24 12.84 -0.43
N ALA A 96 -10.98 12.73 -0.81
CA ALA A 96 -10.20 13.84 -1.33
C ALA A 96 -10.54 14.21 -2.79
N GLY A 97 -11.37 13.43 -3.49
CA GLY A 97 -11.69 13.64 -4.90
C GLY A 97 -10.53 13.35 -5.85
N ILE A 98 -9.55 12.55 -5.40
CA ILE A 98 -8.34 12.23 -6.17
C ILE A 98 -8.51 10.84 -6.82
N PRO A 99 -8.36 10.70 -8.14
CA PRO A 99 -8.45 9.41 -8.81
C PRO A 99 -7.30 8.49 -8.38
N VAL A 100 -7.63 7.20 -8.24
CA VAL A 100 -6.68 6.16 -7.87
C VAL A 100 -6.60 5.11 -8.98
N LEU A 101 -5.42 4.93 -9.54
CA LEU A 101 -5.06 3.76 -10.32
C LEU A 101 -4.37 2.77 -9.37
N TRP A 102 -4.86 1.53 -9.26
CA TRP A 102 -4.13 0.53 -8.50
C TRP A 102 -3.66 -0.63 -9.37
N ALA A 103 -2.53 -1.20 -9.00
CA ALA A 103 -1.96 -2.36 -9.66
C ALA A 103 -1.83 -3.51 -8.65
N LEU A 104 -2.10 -4.73 -9.12
CA LEU A 104 -1.70 -5.94 -8.43
C LEU A 104 -0.18 -6.02 -8.48
N ALA A 105 0.46 -6.02 -7.33
CA ALA A 105 1.91 -6.00 -7.22
C ALA A 105 2.34 -6.84 -6.02
N GLY A 106 3.50 -7.46 -6.09
CA GLY A 106 4.01 -8.31 -5.02
C GLY A 106 3.10 -9.49 -4.68
N GLY A 107 3.65 -10.45 -3.98
CA GLY A 107 2.99 -11.70 -3.62
C GLY A 107 3.73 -12.88 -4.23
N TYR A 108 4.41 -13.65 -3.38
CA TYR A 108 5.35 -14.69 -3.78
C TYR A 108 4.99 -16.06 -3.18
N ASN A 109 3.76 -16.21 -2.68
CA ASN A 109 3.27 -17.48 -2.19
C ASN A 109 3.13 -18.48 -3.36
N ARG A 110 3.57 -19.73 -3.15
CA ARG A 110 3.51 -20.77 -4.18
C ARG A 110 2.10 -21.32 -4.42
N ASP A 111 1.21 -21.17 -3.46
CA ASP A 111 -0.21 -21.49 -3.63
C ASP A 111 -0.89 -20.35 -4.39
N MET A 112 -1.11 -20.59 -5.69
CA MET A 112 -1.74 -19.60 -6.57
C MET A 112 -3.18 -19.29 -6.18
N ASN A 113 -3.95 -20.26 -5.67
CA ASN A 113 -5.33 -20.02 -5.25
C ASN A 113 -5.37 -19.10 -4.03
N PHE A 114 -4.45 -19.33 -3.09
CA PHE A 114 -4.29 -18.46 -1.93
C PHE A 114 -3.88 -17.03 -2.36
N LEU A 115 -2.90 -16.91 -3.25
CA LEU A 115 -2.42 -15.62 -3.73
C LEU A 115 -3.51 -14.84 -4.47
N VAL A 116 -4.26 -15.49 -5.35
CA VAL A 116 -5.42 -14.90 -6.03
C VAL A 116 -6.45 -14.43 -5.00
N GLY A 117 -6.72 -15.23 -3.96
CA GLY A 117 -7.60 -14.87 -2.86
C GLY A 117 -7.17 -13.56 -2.16
N LEU A 118 -5.86 -13.38 -1.93
CA LEU A 118 -5.32 -12.14 -1.36
C LEU A 118 -5.51 -10.94 -2.31
N HIS A 119 -5.20 -11.11 -3.59
CA HIS A 119 -5.39 -10.02 -4.57
C HIS A 119 -6.85 -9.61 -4.75
N LEU A 120 -7.80 -10.56 -4.60
CA LEU A 120 -9.23 -10.25 -4.63
C LEU A 120 -9.67 -9.31 -3.49
N GLU A 121 -8.91 -9.22 -2.41
CA GLU A 121 -9.25 -8.30 -1.31
C GLU A 121 -9.19 -6.83 -1.75
N ALA A 122 -8.28 -6.46 -2.67
CA ALA A 122 -8.24 -5.11 -3.22
C ALA A 122 -9.52 -4.78 -4.02
N PHE A 123 -10.03 -5.73 -4.83
CA PHE A 123 -11.30 -5.56 -5.55
C PHE A 123 -12.48 -5.43 -4.60
N ARG A 124 -12.53 -6.27 -3.55
CA ARG A 124 -13.57 -6.19 -2.51
C ARG A 124 -13.53 -4.86 -1.76
N ALA A 125 -12.33 -4.39 -1.41
CA ALA A 125 -12.15 -3.10 -0.78
C ALA A 125 -12.61 -1.95 -1.68
N ALA A 126 -12.29 -2.01 -2.98
CA ALA A 126 -12.76 -1.04 -3.95
C ALA A 126 -14.30 -1.06 -4.06
N GLN A 127 -14.92 -2.23 -4.14
CA GLN A 127 -16.38 -2.36 -4.16
C GLN A 127 -17.04 -1.76 -2.90
N ASP A 128 -16.46 -1.99 -1.72
CA ASP A 128 -16.98 -1.44 -0.46
C ASP A 128 -16.95 0.09 -0.42
N VAL A 129 -15.99 0.69 -1.13
CA VAL A 129 -15.79 2.13 -1.15
C VAL A 129 -16.63 2.82 -2.23
N TRP A 130 -16.80 2.20 -3.44
CA TRP A 130 -17.46 2.83 -4.58
C TRP A 130 -18.89 2.33 -4.88
N ARG A 131 -19.47 1.56 -3.99
CA ARG A 131 -20.90 1.24 -4.01
C ARG A 131 -21.77 2.40 -3.58
#